data_7c13e211311eff30a0533f31c7d92159
#
_entry.id   7c13e211311eff30a0533f31c7d92159
#
_cell.length_a   1.000
_cell.length_b   1.000
_cell.length_c   1.000
_cell.angle_alpha   90.00
_cell.angle_beta   90.00
_cell.angle_gamma   90.00
#
_symmetry.space_group_name_H-M   'P 1'
#
loop_
_entity.id
_entity.type
_entity.pdbx_description
1 polymer ?
#
loop_
_entity_poly.entity_id
_entity_poly.type
_entity_poly.pdbx_seq_one_letter_code
_entity_poly.pdbx_strand_id
1 'polypeptide(L)'
;DPLWSRGLGDVYKRQAQVIAGARTDDGLRLRDTRRALLRGDPPQPLLAGTNTTIGVVATDAVITKVQAHRLAVAAHDGLARSINPVHTMSDGDTLFSLGTGRSGKSPGMMVLATMAAEATAIATARAARAARAITTAEGLYLPSAADLG
;
A
#
# COMPACT_ATOMS: atom_id res chain seq x y z
N ASP A 1 18.35 -13.36 -8.36
CA ASP A 1 17.41 -12.24 -8.54
C ASP A 1 17.36 -11.45 -7.26
N PRO A 2 17.72 -10.17 -7.28
CA PRO A 2 17.68 -9.35 -6.09
C PRO A 2 16.23 -9.16 -5.63
N LEU A 3 15.99 -9.26 -4.32
CA LEU A 3 14.65 -9.17 -3.71
C LEU A 3 13.91 -7.86 -4.04
N TRP A 4 14.61 -6.79 -4.37
CA TRP A 4 13.99 -5.51 -4.75
C TRP A 4 13.34 -5.51 -6.14
N SER A 5 13.59 -6.52 -6.98
CA SER A 5 12.95 -6.66 -8.30
C SER A 5 11.59 -7.35 -8.23
N ARG A 6 11.14 -7.79 -7.06
CA ARG A 6 10.01 -8.71 -6.87
C ARG A 6 8.72 -8.07 -6.35
N GLY A 7 8.64 -6.76 -6.26
CA GLY A 7 7.40 -6.09 -5.85
C GLY A 7 6.25 -6.34 -6.82
N LEU A 8 5.08 -6.80 -6.33
CA LEU A 8 3.88 -6.97 -7.17
C LEU A 8 3.12 -5.68 -7.39
N GLY A 9 3.27 -4.69 -6.51
CA GLY A 9 2.59 -3.42 -6.63
C GLY A 9 3.54 -2.25 -6.44
N ASP A 10 3.44 -1.27 -7.31
CA ASP A 10 4.17 -0.03 -7.21
C ASP A 10 3.34 1.03 -6.49
N VAL A 11 3.95 1.79 -5.60
CA VAL A 11 3.29 2.90 -4.92
C VAL A 11 3.30 4.15 -5.79
N TYR A 12 2.14 4.74 -5.96
CA TYR A 12 1.92 5.91 -6.81
C TYR A 12 1.56 7.15 -5.99
N LYS A 13 1.97 8.30 -6.46
CA LYS A 13 1.39 9.58 -6.06
C LYS A 13 0.20 9.95 -6.97
N ARG A 14 -0.64 10.93 -6.54
CA ARG A 14 -1.84 11.37 -7.28
C ARG A 14 -1.65 11.66 -8.78
N GLN A 15 -0.43 11.93 -9.22
CA GLN A 15 -0.09 12.23 -10.62
C GLN A 15 0.33 10.99 -11.42
N ALA A 16 -0.02 9.78 -10.96
CA ALA A 16 0.35 8.49 -11.55
C ALA A 16 1.87 8.28 -11.73
N GLN A 17 2.69 8.95 -10.92
CA GLN A 17 4.13 8.72 -10.88
C GLN A 17 4.44 7.65 -9.83
N VAL A 18 5.17 6.61 -10.22
CA VAL A 18 5.68 5.60 -9.30
C VAL A 18 6.71 6.24 -8.37
N ILE A 19 6.59 6.01 -7.06
CA ILE A 19 7.52 6.51 -6.04
C ILE A 19 8.27 5.38 -5.32
N ALA A 20 7.73 4.19 -5.34
CA ALA A 20 8.36 2.99 -4.78
C ALA A 20 7.77 1.76 -5.45
N GLY A 21 8.52 0.66 -5.52
CA GLY A 21 8.07 -0.59 -6.12
C GLY A 21 9.23 -1.42 -6.64
N ALA A 22 8.92 -2.36 -7.53
CA ALA A 22 9.92 -3.20 -8.17
C ALA A 22 10.94 -2.36 -8.93
N ARG A 23 12.19 -2.80 -8.90
CA ARG A 23 13.29 -2.15 -9.62
C ARG A 23 13.67 -2.93 -10.87
N THR A 24 14.33 -2.25 -11.80
CA THR A 24 15.03 -2.87 -12.92
C THR A 24 16.16 -3.77 -12.42
N ASP A 25 16.61 -4.72 -13.24
CA ASP A 25 17.63 -5.72 -12.84
C ASP A 25 18.96 -5.08 -12.42
N ASP A 26 19.27 -3.89 -12.95
CA ASP A 26 20.42 -3.07 -12.54
C ASP A 26 20.21 -2.33 -11.21
N GLY A 27 18.98 -2.38 -10.64
CA GLY A 27 18.62 -1.72 -9.39
C GLY A 27 18.48 -0.19 -9.47
N LEU A 28 18.74 0.42 -10.63
CA LEU A 28 18.89 1.87 -10.76
C LEU A 28 17.56 2.61 -10.99
N ARG A 29 16.51 1.92 -11.46
CA ARG A 29 15.24 2.55 -11.82
C ARG A 29 14.05 1.74 -11.32
N LEU A 30 12.90 2.39 -11.16
CA LEU A 30 11.64 1.70 -10.93
C LEU A 30 11.16 1.03 -12.21
N ARG A 31 10.70 -0.22 -12.09
CA ARG A 31 10.29 -1.05 -13.25
C ARG A 31 8.93 -0.62 -13.82
N ASP A 32 8.05 0.00 -13.03
CA ASP A 32 6.63 0.20 -13.35
C ASP A 32 5.93 -1.14 -13.64
N THR A 33 5.65 -1.88 -12.59
CA THR A 33 5.08 -3.24 -12.63
C THR A 33 3.79 -3.30 -13.43
N ARG A 34 2.92 -2.30 -13.29
CA ARG A 34 1.67 -2.23 -14.07
C ARG A 34 1.95 -2.23 -15.58
N ARG A 35 2.89 -1.39 -16.03
CA ARG A 35 3.24 -1.34 -17.46
C ARG A 35 3.90 -2.62 -17.94
N ALA A 36 4.74 -3.23 -17.11
CA ALA A 36 5.37 -4.51 -17.42
C ALA A 36 4.32 -5.60 -17.65
N LEU A 37 3.36 -5.74 -16.72
CA LEU A 37 2.25 -6.69 -16.85
C LEU A 37 1.41 -6.47 -18.11
N LEU A 38 1.07 -5.22 -18.44
CA LEU A 38 0.29 -4.90 -19.63
C LEU A 38 1.01 -5.19 -20.95
N ARG A 39 2.33 -5.30 -20.92
CA ARG A 39 3.16 -5.71 -22.07
C ARG A 39 3.35 -7.22 -22.15
N GLY A 40 2.81 -7.99 -21.22
CA GLY A 40 2.99 -9.44 -21.15
C GLY A 40 4.34 -9.86 -20.53
N ASP A 41 4.96 -8.98 -19.76
CA ASP A 41 6.21 -9.23 -19.04
C ASP A 41 5.91 -9.41 -17.52
N PRO A 42 5.45 -10.61 -17.10
CA PRO A 42 5.05 -10.85 -15.73
C PRO A 42 6.27 -10.79 -14.79
N PRO A 43 6.05 -10.43 -13.52
CA PRO A 43 7.09 -10.55 -12.51
C PRO A 43 7.48 -12.02 -12.33
N GLN A 44 8.69 -12.25 -11.85
CA GLN A 44 9.12 -13.59 -11.46
C GLN A 44 8.12 -14.19 -10.47
N PRO A 45 7.87 -15.53 -10.51
CA PRO A 45 6.96 -16.18 -9.58
C PRO A 45 7.36 -15.85 -8.13
N LEU A 46 6.45 -15.25 -7.40
CA LEU A 46 6.63 -14.96 -5.99
C LEU A 46 6.07 -16.12 -5.17
N LEU A 47 6.69 -16.39 -4.04
CA LEU A 47 6.09 -17.26 -3.04
C LEU A 47 4.77 -16.66 -2.58
N ALA A 48 3.70 -17.46 -2.55
CA ALA A 48 2.41 -17.01 -2.06
C ALA A 48 2.55 -16.43 -0.64
N GLY A 49 1.93 -15.28 -0.39
CA GLY A 49 1.96 -14.61 0.91
C GLY A 49 3.21 -13.79 1.20
N THR A 50 4.07 -13.53 0.22
CA THR A 50 5.26 -12.68 0.41
C THR A 50 4.99 -11.18 0.18
N ASN A 51 3.82 -10.84 -0.32
CA ASN A 51 3.39 -9.45 -0.53
C ASN A 51 2.14 -9.17 0.29
N THR A 52 2.22 -8.20 1.17
CA THR A 52 1.12 -7.90 2.08
C THR A 52 1.19 -6.44 2.50
N THR A 53 0.04 -5.79 2.48
CA THR A 53 -0.14 -4.49 3.12
C THR A 53 -1.06 -4.65 4.33
N ILE A 54 -0.57 -4.30 5.50
CA ILE A 54 -1.36 -4.29 6.74
C ILE A 54 -1.55 -2.85 7.17
N GLY A 55 -2.80 -2.47 7.48
CA GLY A 55 -3.10 -1.14 7.95
C GLY A 55 -4.27 -1.07 8.90
N VAL A 56 -4.39 0.08 9.57
CA VAL A 56 -5.48 0.38 10.50
C VAL A 56 -6.03 1.77 10.21
N VAL A 57 -7.35 1.89 10.09
CA VAL A 57 -8.06 3.16 10.06
C VAL A 57 -8.74 3.39 11.40
N ALA A 58 -8.38 4.44 12.09
CA ALA A 58 -8.94 4.82 13.38
C ALA A 58 -9.78 6.11 13.25
N THR A 59 -10.89 6.15 13.98
CA THR A 59 -11.73 7.35 14.11
C THR A 59 -12.16 7.57 15.56
N ASP A 60 -12.37 8.81 15.94
CA ASP A 60 -12.99 9.15 17.23
C ASP A 60 -14.52 9.22 17.17
N ALA A 61 -15.11 9.02 15.99
CA ALA A 61 -16.54 8.96 15.81
C ALA A 61 -17.18 7.78 16.52
N VAL A 62 -18.47 7.92 16.87
CA VAL A 62 -19.30 6.82 17.35
C VAL A 62 -19.73 6.00 16.13
N ILE A 63 -19.27 4.76 16.08
CA ILE A 63 -19.60 3.82 15.00
C ILE A 63 -19.97 2.45 15.57
N THR A 64 -20.88 1.77 14.91
CA THR A 64 -21.23 0.37 15.22
C THR A 64 -20.18 -0.59 14.64
N LYS A 65 -20.21 -1.86 15.06
CA LYS A 65 -19.35 -2.92 14.49
C LYS A 65 -19.51 -3.05 12.98
N VAL A 66 -20.74 -2.95 12.47
CA VAL A 66 -21.02 -3.03 11.01
C VAL A 66 -20.42 -1.82 10.29
N GLN A 67 -20.55 -0.63 10.87
CA GLN A 67 -19.93 0.57 10.30
C GLN A 67 -18.40 0.51 10.33
N ALA A 68 -17.81 -0.03 11.40
CA ALA A 68 -16.39 -0.26 11.46
C ALA A 68 -15.94 -1.21 10.33
N HIS A 69 -16.61 -2.35 10.15
CA HIS A 69 -16.31 -3.25 9.03
C HIS A 69 -16.40 -2.53 7.68
N ARG A 70 -17.46 -1.75 7.44
CA ARG A 70 -17.60 -0.96 6.21
C ARG A 70 -16.49 0.06 6.05
N LEU A 71 -15.99 0.63 7.14
CA LEU A 71 -14.87 1.58 7.12
C LEU A 71 -13.57 0.89 6.68
N ALA A 72 -13.28 -0.31 7.17
CA ALA A 72 -12.15 -1.12 6.73
C ALA A 72 -12.24 -1.45 5.24
N VAL A 73 -13.42 -1.85 4.76
CA VAL A 73 -13.66 -2.11 3.32
C VAL A 73 -13.38 -0.86 2.49
N ALA A 74 -13.89 0.31 2.88
CA ALA A 74 -13.66 1.56 2.17
C ALA A 74 -12.18 1.99 2.17
N ALA A 75 -11.42 1.61 3.18
CA ALA A 75 -9.98 1.89 3.23
C ALA A 75 -9.20 1.16 2.13
N HIS A 76 -9.65 -0.01 1.67
CA HIS A 76 -9.07 -0.72 0.52
C HIS A 76 -9.15 0.10 -0.79
N ASP A 77 -10.18 0.96 -0.95
CA ASP A 77 -10.23 1.89 -2.08
C ASP A 77 -9.05 2.88 -2.05
N GLY A 78 -8.54 3.18 -0.86
CA GLY A 78 -7.33 3.99 -0.66
C GLY A 78 -6.06 3.26 -1.11
N LEU A 79 -5.95 1.96 -0.82
CA LEU A 79 -4.87 1.13 -1.36
C LEU A 79 -4.93 1.08 -2.88
N ALA A 80 -6.10 0.82 -3.46
CA ALA A 80 -6.28 0.75 -4.90
C ALA A 80 -5.95 2.07 -5.62
N ARG A 81 -6.02 3.19 -4.94
CA ARG A 81 -5.62 4.52 -5.46
C ARG A 81 -4.14 4.82 -5.33
N SER A 82 -3.41 4.06 -4.54
CA SER A 82 -2.01 4.32 -4.21
C SER A 82 -1.06 3.18 -4.55
N ILE A 83 -1.55 1.96 -4.76
CA ILE A 83 -0.78 0.78 -5.15
C ILE A 83 -1.37 0.19 -6.42
N ASN A 84 -0.53 -0.15 -7.41
CA ASN A 84 -0.99 -0.75 -8.65
C ASN A 84 0.08 -1.68 -9.27
N PRO A 85 -0.22 -2.98 -9.52
CA PRO A 85 -1.46 -3.65 -9.13
C PRO A 85 -1.62 -3.80 -7.61
N VAL A 86 -2.85 -4.08 -7.16
CA VAL A 86 -3.20 -4.32 -5.75
C VAL A 86 -4.28 -5.40 -5.69
N HIS A 87 -4.41 -6.07 -4.56
CA HIS A 87 -5.41 -7.15 -4.34
C HIS A 87 -5.31 -8.27 -5.37
N THR A 88 -4.08 -8.60 -5.79
CA THR A 88 -3.84 -9.72 -6.70
C THR A 88 -4.00 -11.05 -5.94
N MET A 89 -4.00 -12.16 -6.67
CA MET A 89 -4.06 -13.51 -6.06
C MET A 89 -2.84 -13.84 -5.17
N SER A 90 -1.79 -13.05 -5.24
CA SER A 90 -0.56 -13.21 -4.45
C SER A 90 -0.45 -12.23 -3.29
N ASP A 91 -1.42 -11.31 -3.12
CA ASP A 91 -1.42 -10.32 -2.07
C ASP A 91 -2.20 -10.80 -0.84
N GLY A 92 -1.70 -10.48 0.35
CA GLY A 92 -2.35 -10.71 1.62
C GLY A 92 -2.87 -9.42 2.27
N ASP A 93 -3.30 -8.43 1.47
CA ASP A 93 -3.69 -7.11 1.97
C ASP A 93 -4.82 -7.17 2.97
N THR A 94 -4.59 -6.62 4.15
CA THR A 94 -5.54 -6.64 5.25
C THR A 94 -5.63 -5.29 5.93
N LEU A 95 -6.82 -4.71 5.96
CA LEU A 95 -7.10 -3.47 6.67
C LEU A 95 -8.10 -3.68 7.80
N PHE A 96 -7.76 -3.12 8.94
CA PHE A 96 -8.61 -3.07 10.13
C PHE A 96 -9.18 -1.69 10.32
N SER A 97 -10.26 -1.59 11.10
CA SER A 97 -10.77 -0.31 11.55
C SER A 97 -11.19 -0.33 13.01
N LEU A 98 -11.12 0.82 13.64
CA LEU A 98 -11.61 1.02 15.00
C LEU A 98 -12.25 2.40 15.18
N GLY A 99 -13.27 2.47 16.02
CA GLY A 99 -13.86 3.72 16.48
C GLY A 99 -13.76 3.82 17.99
N THR A 100 -13.25 4.94 18.50
CA THR A 100 -13.13 5.17 19.94
C THR A 100 -14.39 5.80 20.56
N GLY A 101 -15.25 6.42 19.74
CA GLY A 101 -16.44 7.14 20.18
C GLY A 101 -16.15 8.43 20.96
N ARG A 102 -14.89 8.84 21.10
CA ARG A 102 -14.48 9.95 21.98
C ARG A 102 -15.06 11.31 21.59
N SER A 103 -15.33 11.54 20.31
CA SER A 103 -15.91 12.79 19.85
C SER A 103 -17.41 12.92 20.20
N GLY A 104 -18.10 11.85 20.53
CA GLY A 104 -19.55 11.80 20.66
C GLY A 104 -20.32 12.07 19.36
N LYS A 105 -19.63 12.27 18.23
CA LYS A 105 -20.20 12.56 16.92
C LYS A 105 -20.41 11.29 16.12
N SER A 106 -21.45 11.29 15.29
CA SER A 106 -21.77 10.19 14.36
C SER A 106 -21.94 10.74 12.94
N PRO A 107 -20.84 11.10 12.25
CA PRO A 107 -20.92 11.54 10.87
C PRO A 107 -21.44 10.40 10.00
N GLY A 108 -22.10 10.75 8.89
CA GLY A 108 -22.63 9.75 7.96
C GLY A 108 -21.52 8.87 7.36
N MET A 109 -21.85 7.62 7.04
CA MET A 109 -20.89 6.65 6.49
C MET A 109 -20.25 7.10 5.18
N MET A 110 -20.96 7.89 4.35
CA MET A 110 -20.37 8.45 3.15
C MET A 110 -19.15 9.30 3.45
N VAL A 111 -19.23 10.17 4.47
CA VAL A 111 -18.14 11.03 4.90
C VAL A 111 -16.99 10.18 5.46
N LEU A 112 -17.29 9.28 6.40
CA LEU A 112 -16.27 8.43 7.04
C LEU A 112 -15.56 7.52 6.02
N ALA A 113 -16.29 6.91 5.09
CA ALA A 113 -15.73 6.05 4.07
C ALA A 113 -14.81 6.83 3.11
N THR A 114 -15.24 8.02 2.68
CA THR A 114 -14.41 8.90 1.84
C THR A 114 -13.13 9.31 2.57
N MET A 115 -13.23 9.69 3.85
CA MET A 115 -12.06 10.03 4.67
C MET A 115 -11.13 8.83 4.87
N ALA A 116 -11.66 7.63 5.07
CA ALA A 116 -10.87 6.42 5.23
C ALA A 116 -10.06 6.11 3.97
N ALA A 117 -10.69 6.13 2.80
CA ALA A 117 -10.01 5.93 1.52
C ALA A 117 -8.91 6.97 1.28
N GLU A 118 -9.21 8.25 1.53
CA GLU A 118 -8.24 9.34 1.35
C GLU A 118 -7.06 9.23 2.33
N ALA A 119 -7.35 8.98 3.62
CA ALA A 119 -6.33 8.81 4.64
C ALA A 119 -5.40 7.62 4.34
N THR A 120 -5.96 6.50 3.88
CA THR A 120 -5.19 5.32 3.50
C THR A 120 -4.28 5.62 2.30
N ALA A 121 -4.79 6.25 1.24
CA ALA A 121 -3.97 6.60 0.09
C ALA A 121 -2.81 7.54 0.45
N ILE A 122 -3.07 8.53 1.30
CA ILE A 122 -2.03 9.46 1.80
C ILE A 122 -1.02 8.71 2.67
N ALA A 123 -1.49 7.86 3.58
CA ALA A 123 -0.63 7.10 4.50
C ALA A 123 0.32 6.16 3.74
N THR A 124 -0.18 5.45 2.72
CA THR A 124 0.62 4.56 1.87
C THR A 124 1.75 5.33 1.17
N ALA A 125 1.43 6.45 0.54
CA ALA A 125 2.44 7.27 -0.12
C ALA A 125 3.47 7.87 0.86
N ARG A 126 3.02 8.24 2.07
CA ARG A 126 3.91 8.73 3.14
C ARG A 126 4.82 7.64 3.68
N ALA A 127 4.29 6.42 3.89
CA ALA A 127 5.06 5.28 4.35
C ALA A 127 6.21 4.97 3.39
N ALA A 128 5.93 4.91 2.08
CA ALA A 128 6.95 4.67 1.07
C ALA A 128 8.07 5.74 1.08
N ARG A 129 7.70 7.02 1.26
CA ARG A 129 8.69 8.12 1.34
C ARG A 129 9.46 8.18 2.66
N ALA A 130 8.84 7.74 3.76
CA ALA A 130 9.47 7.74 5.08
C ALA A 130 10.37 6.52 5.29
N ALA A 131 10.22 5.47 4.49
CA ALA A 131 11.04 4.29 4.56
C ALA A 131 12.52 4.64 4.31
N ARG A 132 13.42 3.98 5.06
CA ARG A 132 14.86 4.12 4.92
C ARG A 132 15.46 2.78 4.50
N ALA A 133 16.54 2.82 3.74
CA ALA A 133 17.29 1.62 3.43
C ALA A 133 17.82 0.96 4.71
N ILE A 134 17.83 -0.35 4.70
CA ILE A 134 18.39 -1.15 5.79
C ILE A 134 19.27 -2.25 5.23
N THR A 135 20.26 -2.68 6.02
CA THR A 135 20.99 -3.92 5.77
C THR A 135 20.57 -4.91 6.84
N THR A 136 20.10 -6.09 6.43
CA THR A 136 19.72 -7.15 7.38
C THR A 136 20.94 -7.74 8.08
N ALA A 137 20.71 -8.53 9.13
CA ALA A 137 21.78 -9.23 9.84
C ALA A 137 22.56 -10.20 8.94
N GLU A 138 21.91 -10.72 7.90
CA GLU A 138 22.47 -11.62 6.89
C GLU A 138 23.22 -10.87 5.77
N GLY A 139 23.35 -9.53 5.89
CA GLY A 139 24.06 -8.70 4.91
C GLY A 139 23.23 -8.33 3.67
N LEU A 140 21.91 -8.62 3.64
CA LEU A 140 21.04 -8.25 2.55
C LEU A 140 20.71 -6.74 2.63
N TYR A 141 21.05 -6.00 1.60
CA TYR A 141 20.67 -4.58 1.47
C TYR A 141 19.26 -4.43 0.90
N LEU A 142 18.39 -3.77 1.63
CA LEU A 142 17.02 -3.42 1.20
C LEU A 142 16.96 -1.91 0.98
N PRO A 143 16.92 -1.46 -0.29
CA PRO A 143 16.92 -0.04 -0.62
C PRO A 143 15.57 0.62 -0.31
N SER A 144 15.59 1.93 -0.08
CA SER A 144 14.40 2.77 0.09
C SER A 144 14.06 3.56 -1.18
N ALA A 145 12.90 4.23 -1.19
CA ALA A 145 12.54 5.14 -2.27
C ALA A 145 13.51 6.32 -2.41
N ALA A 146 14.17 6.72 -1.33
CA ALA A 146 15.13 7.83 -1.33
C ALA A 146 16.46 7.50 -2.03
N ASP A 147 16.76 6.21 -2.23
CA ASP A 147 18.00 5.78 -2.91
C ASP A 147 17.90 5.84 -4.45
N LEU A 148 16.75 6.27 -4.95
CA LEU A 148 16.50 6.51 -6.36
C LEU A 148 16.53 8.03 -6.61
N GLY A 149 17.63 8.69 -6.34
CA GLY A 149 17.81 10.12 -6.47
C GLY A 149 17.36 10.73 -7.79
#